data_79238bac73ca08c92ee0e70e2f9a3ded
#
_entry.id   79238bac73ca08c92ee0e70e2f9a3ded
#
_cell.length_a   1.000
_cell.length_b   1.000
_cell.length_c   1.000
_cell.angle_alpha   90.00
_cell.angle_beta   90.00
_cell.angle_gamma   90.00
#
_symmetry.space_group_name_H-M   'P 1'
#
loop_
_entity.id
_entity.type
_entity.pdbx_description
1 polymer ?
#
loop_
_entity_poly.entity_id
_entity_poly.type
_entity_poly.pdbx_seq_one_letter_code
_entity_poly.pdbx_strand_id
1 'polypeptide(L)'
;MVLPPLKDGEHYCSWGNRKENDKDRVRQQFATTIEELSAQSDGLQADGFNAFYGMAKFGPKENGRFAVNAISLKSFFIDLDCGEGKPYLTLNDGLVALKVFCKATNLPRPTILQSGRGAHVYWILEEPMLRTEWKPHAEQLKALCTEHKFDIDYAVPADAARVLRVLETNHLKDPFNPIPVVVLHLAPLVPNNKMKELLEPTQDILSMLDKSEFKRQLDPITLALMGASESKFKTILLKSVQGEGCAQIAHIYDNQDTVDEPLWRAGLSIAHQCSDRDKAIHVISKKHPDYNANTTEKKANET
;
A
#
# COMPACT_ATOMS: atom_id res chain seq x y z
N MET A 1 12.46 8.48 17.58
CA MET A 1 11.10 8.09 17.19
C MET A 1 11.06 7.90 15.67
N VAL A 2 10.46 6.83 15.18
CA VAL A 2 10.43 6.43 13.76
C VAL A 2 9.39 7.21 12.95
N LEU A 3 8.40 7.79 13.61
CA LEU A 3 7.32 8.57 12.99
C LEU A 3 7.64 10.07 12.94
N PRO A 4 7.20 10.78 11.87
CA PRO A 4 7.32 12.24 11.79
C PRO A 4 6.36 12.93 12.77
N PRO A 5 6.69 14.13 13.30
CA PRO A 5 5.76 14.90 14.13
C PRO A 5 4.56 15.38 13.31
N LEU A 6 3.38 15.42 13.93
CA LEU A 6 2.15 15.91 13.32
C LEU A 6 2.06 17.43 13.39
N LYS A 7 1.36 18.00 12.41
CA LYS A 7 0.81 19.36 12.41
C LYS A 7 -0.72 19.29 12.46
N ASP A 8 -1.37 20.45 12.61
CA ASP A 8 -2.83 20.51 12.60
C ASP A 8 -3.42 19.90 11.33
N GLY A 9 -4.42 19.04 11.50
CA GLY A 9 -5.08 18.34 10.42
C GLY A 9 -4.32 17.11 9.87
N GLU A 10 -3.16 16.76 10.44
CA GLU A 10 -2.41 15.55 10.10
C GLU A 10 -2.68 14.43 11.11
N HIS A 11 -2.49 13.18 10.68
CA HIS A 11 -2.84 12.01 11.47
C HIS A 11 -1.80 10.90 11.37
N TYR A 12 -1.64 10.15 12.46
CA TYR A 12 -1.09 8.79 12.42
C TYR A 12 -2.20 7.81 12.09
N CYS A 13 -1.83 6.59 11.70
CA CYS A 13 -2.77 5.53 11.43
C CYS A 13 -2.38 4.26 12.20
N SER A 14 -3.29 3.73 13.01
CA SER A 14 -3.23 2.36 13.51
C SER A 14 -3.96 1.41 12.56
N TRP A 15 -3.48 0.20 12.45
CA TRP A 15 -4.06 -0.84 11.61
C TRP A 15 -3.92 -2.19 12.30
N GLY A 16 -4.97 -3.00 12.26
CA GLY A 16 -4.95 -4.33 12.83
C GLY A 16 -5.57 -5.36 11.93
N ASN A 17 -5.03 -6.59 11.99
CA ASN A 17 -5.64 -7.75 11.36
C ASN A 17 -5.68 -8.94 12.29
N ARG A 18 -6.70 -9.78 12.13
CA ARG A 18 -6.80 -11.12 12.70
C ARG A 18 -7.54 -12.04 11.74
N LYS A 19 -7.27 -13.33 11.82
CA LYS A 19 -8.09 -14.35 11.16
C LYS A 19 -9.27 -14.75 12.05
N GLU A 20 -10.45 -14.77 11.48
CA GLU A 20 -11.68 -15.22 12.13
C GLU A 20 -12.50 -16.04 11.14
N ASN A 21 -12.69 -17.35 11.42
CA ASN A 21 -13.40 -18.28 10.52
C ASN A 21 -12.86 -18.22 9.07
N ASP A 22 -11.53 -18.30 8.90
CA ASP A 22 -10.80 -18.21 7.63
C ASP A 22 -10.93 -16.88 6.86
N LYS A 23 -11.59 -15.88 7.46
CA LYS A 23 -11.69 -14.54 6.89
C LYS A 23 -10.73 -13.56 7.60
N ASP A 24 -10.13 -12.69 6.83
CA ASP A 24 -9.33 -11.60 7.38
C ASP A 24 -10.27 -10.49 7.89
N ARG A 25 -10.17 -10.20 9.19
CA ARG A 25 -10.79 -9.03 9.82
C ARG A 25 -9.75 -7.94 9.92
N VAL A 26 -10.13 -6.75 9.49
CA VAL A 26 -9.27 -5.57 9.49
C VAL A 26 -9.93 -4.45 10.28
N ARG A 27 -9.14 -3.72 11.07
CA ARG A 27 -9.51 -2.46 11.72
C ARG A 27 -8.48 -1.40 11.37
N GLN A 28 -8.96 -0.18 11.08
CA GLN A 28 -8.12 0.97 10.82
C GLN A 28 -8.68 2.17 11.59
N GLN A 29 -7.81 2.90 12.26
CA GLN A 29 -8.16 4.11 13.00
C GLN A 29 -7.09 5.18 12.76
N PHE A 30 -7.46 6.44 12.96
CA PHE A 30 -6.53 7.57 12.88
C PHE A 30 -6.34 8.17 14.25
N ALA A 31 -5.14 8.63 14.55
CA ALA A 31 -4.74 9.24 15.82
C ALA A 31 -4.09 10.59 15.57
N THR A 32 -4.32 11.51 16.49
CA THR A 32 -3.76 12.87 16.47
C THR A 32 -2.57 13.04 17.39
N THR A 33 -2.28 12.03 18.22
CA THR A 33 -1.12 11.99 19.12
C THR A 33 -0.49 10.58 19.13
N ILE A 34 0.72 10.47 19.64
CA ILE A 34 1.40 9.18 19.85
C ILE A 34 0.71 8.37 20.95
N GLU A 35 0.23 9.04 22.00
CA GLU A 35 -0.48 8.42 23.11
C GLU A 35 -1.79 7.78 22.63
N GLU A 36 -2.54 8.48 21.76
CA GLU A 36 -3.75 7.95 21.13
C GLU A 36 -3.42 6.75 20.24
N LEU A 37 -2.35 6.84 19.42
CA LEU A 37 -1.87 5.73 18.58
C LEU A 37 -1.49 4.50 19.41
N SER A 38 -0.82 4.70 20.54
CA SER A 38 -0.45 3.64 21.50
C SER A 38 -1.70 2.99 22.08
N ALA A 39 -2.63 3.78 22.60
CA ALA A 39 -3.89 3.27 23.17
C ALA A 39 -4.73 2.47 22.14
N GLN A 40 -4.78 2.93 20.89
CA GLN A 40 -5.43 2.19 19.80
C GLN A 40 -4.72 0.85 19.53
N SER A 41 -3.39 0.82 19.59
CA SER A 41 -2.60 -0.40 19.40
C SER A 41 -2.82 -1.41 20.53
N ASP A 42 -2.89 -0.94 21.77
CA ASP A 42 -3.20 -1.76 22.96
C ASP A 42 -4.62 -2.33 22.86
N GLY A 43 -5.59 -1.53 22.41
CA GLY A 43 -6.95 -1.97 22.15
C GLY A 43 -7.03 -3.06 21.08
N LEU A 44 -6.26 -2.92 20.00
CA LEU A 44 -6.15 -3.96 18.96
C LEU A 44 -5.61 -5.28 19.54
N GLN A 45 -4.55 -5.22 20.36
CA GLN A 45 -3.97 -6.40 21.00
C GLN A 45 -4.94 -7.05 21.99
N ALA A 46 -5.64 -6.27 22.80
CA ALA A 46 -6.66 -6.76 23.74
C ALA A 46 -7.79 -7.51 23.02
N ASP A 47 -8.16 -7.06 21.82
CA ASP A 47 -9.16 -7.69 20.96
C ASP A 47 -8.61 -8.84 20.10
N GLY A 48 -7.36 -9.26 20.30
CA GLY A 48 -6.71 -10.38 19.59
C GLY A 48 -6.29 -10.05 18.16
N PHE A 49 -6.13 -8.76 17.80
CA PHE A 49 -5.57 -8.35 16.51
C PHE A 49 -4.05 -8.22 16.59
N ASN A 50 -3.36 -8.57 15.51
CA ASN A 50 -2.01 -8.03 15.31
C ASN A 50 -2.12 -6.51 15.18
N ALA A 51 -1.25 -5.77 15.87
CA ALA A 51 -1.23 -4.32 15.84
C ALA A 51 -0.09 -3.79 14.97
N PHE A 52 -0.41 -2.83 14.12
CA PHE A 52 0.51 -2.15 13.20
C PHE A 52 0.25 -0.65 13.24
N TYR A 53 1.24 0.12 12.80
CA TYR A 53 1.11 1.56 12.57
C TYR A 53 1.59 1.94 11.18
N GLY A 54 0.98 2.97 10.59
CA GLY A 54 1.41 3.52 9.31
C GLY A 54 2.76 4.22 9.44
N MET A 55 3.69 3.97 8.50
CA MET A 55 5.04 4.52 8.53
C MET A 55 5.12 6.00 8.18
N ALA A 56 4.07 6.55 7.59
CA ALA A 56 3.92 7.96 7.27
C ALA A 56 2.98 8.67 8.25
N LYS A 57 3.06 10.00 8.25
CA LYS A 57 1.92 10.82 8.66
C LYS A 57 1.04 11.09 7.45
N PHE A 58 -0.26 11.13 7.67
CA PHE A 58 -1.29 11.26 6.64
C PHE A 58 -2.02 12.60 6.76
N GLY A 59 -2.55 13.09 5.66
CA GLY A 59 -3.47 14.22 5.60
C GLY A 59 -4.85 13.90 6.18
N PRO A 60 -5.92 14.52 5.68
CA PRO A 60 -7.27 14.32 6.19
C PRO A 60 -7.65 12.83 6.24
N LYS A 61 -8.23 12.41 7.38
CA LYS A 61 -8.59 11.00 7.63
C LYS A 61 -9.60 10.44 6.63
N GLU A 62 -10.44 11.32 6.06
CA GLU A 62 -11.44 11.00 5.04
C GLU A 62 -10.80 10.43 3.77
N ASN A 63 -9.56 10.84 3.48
CA ASN A 63 -8.79 10.35 2.34
C ASN A 63 -8.10 9.00 2.63
N GLY A 64 -8.27 8.43 3.82
CA GLY A 64 -7.77 7.11 4.18
C GLY A 64 -6.25 7.00 4.24
N ARG A 65 -5.76 5.79 4.51
CA ARG A 65 -4.33 5.44 4.53
C ARG A 65 -3.88 4.99 3.14
N PHE A 66 -3.91 5.90 2.18
CA PHE A 66 -3.38 5.66 0.84
C PHE A 66 -2.06 6.42 0.62
N ALA A 67 -1.22 5.93 -0.29
CA ALA A 67 0.06 6.56 -0.58
C ALA A 67 -0.08 8.02 -1.03
N VAL A 68 -1.16 8.38 -1.72
CA VAL A 68 -1.46 9.76 -2.14
C VAL A 68 -1.77 10.68 -0.96
N ASN A 69 -2.29 10.17 0.15
CA ASN A 69 -2.57 10.90 1.38
C ASN A 69 -1.39 10.92 2.36
N ALA A 70 -0.33 10.16 2.10
CA ALA A 70 0.90 10.19 2.88
C ALA A 70 1.65 11.50 2.61
N ILE A 71 1.96 12.25 3.68
CA ILE A 71 2.61 13.57 3.60
C ILE A 71 4.12 13.44 3.70
N SER A 72 4.59 12.81 4.76
CA SER A 72 6.03 12.63 4.99
C SER A 72 6.33 11.36 5.79
N LEU A 73 7.57 10.90 5.67
CA LEU A 73 8.12 9.76 6.39
C LEU A 73 9.41 10.18 7.11
N LYS A 74 9.76 9.48 8.18
CA LYS A 74 10.98 9.75 8.95
C LYS A 74 11.95 8.56 8.95
N SER A 75 11.74 7.58 8.08
CA SER A 75 12.63 6.43 7.97
C SER A 75 12.57 5.80 6.58
N PHE A 76 13.66 5.17 6.19
CA PHE A 76 13.67 4.10 5.20
C PHE A 76 13.55 2.78 5.94
N PHE A 77 12.89 1.80 5.34
CA PHE A 77 12.59 0.54 6.03
C PHE A 77 12.51 -0.63 5.06
N ILE A 78 12.78 -1.82 5.58
CA ILE A 78 12.59 -3.10 4.90
C ILE A 78 12.01 -4.12 5.89
N ASP A 79 11.42 -5.19 5.37
CA ASP A 79 10.91 -6.33 6.14
C ASP A 79 11.65 -7.60 5.73
N LEU A 80 12.24 -8.29 6.71
CA LEU A 80 12.92 -9.56 6.54
C LEU A 80 11.99 -10.68 7.01
N ASP A 81 11.52 -11.46 6.07
CA ASP A 81 10.74 -12.67 6.35
C ASP A 81 11.65 -13.86 6.65
N CYS A 82 11.45 -14.50 7.80
CA CYS A 82 12.20 -15.67 8.23
C CYS A 82 11.28 -16.85 8.59
N GLY A 83 11.78 -18.08 8.42
CA GLY A 83 11.08 -19.31 8.73
C GLY A 83 11.03 -20.28 7.56
N GLU A 84 10.30 -21.36 7.73
CA GLU A 84 10.12 -22.37 6.68
C GLU A 84 9.45 -21.78 5.43
N GLY A 85 10.00 -22.06 4.26
CA GLY A 85 9.51 -21.52 2.98
C GLY A 85 9.79 -20.02 2.77
N LYS A 86 10.64 -19.41 3.61
CA LYS A 86 11.09 -18.03 3.48
C LYS A 86 12.54 -17.97 3.00
N PRO A 87 13.02 -16.81 2.48
CA PRO A 87 14.40 -16.65 2.03
C PRO A 87 15.44 -17.00 3.11
N TYR A 88 15.12 -16.69 4.37
CA TYR A 88 15.97 -16.96 5.51
C TYR A 88 15.30 -17.99 6.42
N LEU A 89 16.02 -19.09 6.73
CA LEU A 89 15.50 -20.13 7.59
C LEU A 89 15.33 -19.62 9.03
N THR A 90 16.29 -18.84 9.52
CA THR A 90 16.26 -18.25 10.85
C THR A 90 16.42 -16.74 10.82
N LEU A 91 15.99 -16.09 11.92
CA LEU A 91 16.22 -14.66 12.09
C LEU A 91 17.71 -14.29 12.02
N ASN A 92 18.58 -15.15 12.59
CA ASN A 92 20.03 -14.93 12.55
C ASN A 92 20.57 -14.92 11.11
N ASP A 93 20.08 -15.79 10.23
CA ASP A 93 20.50 -15.83 8.82
C ASP A 93 20.13 -14.52 8.12
N GLY A 94 18.90 -14.00 8.36
CA GLY A 94 18.46 -12.70 7.84
C GLY A 94 19.32 -11.53 8.38
N LEU A 95 19.70 -11.55 9.66
CA LEU A 95 20.55 -10.52 10.25
C LEU A 95 22.01 -10.58 9.73
N VAL A 96 22.53 -11.77 9.44
CA VAL A 96 23.83 -11.93 8.79
C VAL A 96 23.79 -11.37 7.38
N ALA A 97 22.76 -11.69 6.60
CA ALA A 97 22.56 -11.15 5.26
C ALA A 97 22.43 -9.61 5.28
N LEU A 98 21.65 -9.05 6.21
CA LEU A 98 21.54 -7.60 6.43
C LEU A 98 22.90 -6.94 6.68
N LYS A 99 23.73 -7.56 7.53
CA LYS A 99 25.09 -7.04 7.81
C LYS A 99 25.96 -7.03 6.56
N VAL A 100 25.89 -8.08 5.75
CA VAL A 100 26.61 -8.15 4.46
C VAL A 100 26.12 -7.06 3.51
N PHE A 101 24.80 -6.90 3.37
CA PHE A 101 24.17 -5.88 2.56
C PHE A 101 24.59 -4.47 2.97
N CYS A 102 24.46 -4.13 4.26
CA CYS A 102 24.88 -2.81 4.74
C CYS A 102 26.37 -2.52 4.47
N LYS A 103 27.24 -3.54 4.60
CA LYS A 103 28.66 -3.40 4.29
C LYS A 103 28.90 -3.17 2.79
N ALA A 104 28.21 -3.88 1.93
CA ALA A 104 28.36 -3.78 0.49
C ALA A 104 27.85 -2.44 -0.07
N THR A 105 26.79 -1.88 0.52
CA THR A 105 26.14 -0.63 0.11
C THR A 105 26.63 0.60 0.88
N ASN A 106 27.52 0.45 1.85
CA ASN A 106 27.93 1.50 2.80
C ASN A 106 26.78 2.11 3.62
N LEU A 107 25.61 1.47 3.62
CA LEU A 107 24.51 1.91 4.47
C LEU A 107 24.88 1.79 5.96
N PRO A 108 24.53 2.79 6.79
CA PRO A 108 24.83 2.73 8.21
C PRO A 108 24.08 1.58 8.87
N ARG A 109 24.57 1.12 10.01
CA ARG A 109 23.89 0.08 10.79
C ARG A 109 22.50 0.57 11.19
N PRO A 110 21.41 -0.18 10.86
CA PRO A 110 20.05 0.26 11.12
C PRO A 110 19.55 -0.08 12.52
N THR A 111 18.44 0.54 12.94
CA THR A 111 17.61 0.05 14.03
C THR A 111 16.88 -1.21 13.57
N ILE A 112 16.84 -2.24 14.43
CA ILE A 112 16.28 -3.55 14.11
C ILE A 112 15.28 -3.96 15.19
N LEU A 113 14.06 -4.29 14.78
CA LEU A 113 13.03 -4.87 15.61
C LEU A 113 12.78 -6.32 15.18
N GLN A 114 12.69 -7.25 16.13
CA GLN A 114 12.07 -8.55 15.85
C GLN A 114 10.57 -8.34 15.66
N SER A 115 10.04 -8.73 14.50
CA SER A 115 8.63 -8.52 14.15
C SER A 115 7.77 -9.78 14.30
N GLY A 116 8.26 -10.75 15.03
CA GLY A 116 7.74 -12.10 15.14
C GLY A 116 8.83 -13.10 14.77
N ARG A 117 8.69 -13.80 13.64
CA ARG A 117 9.74 -14.73 13.15
C ARG A 117 10.85 -13.99 12.38
N GLY A 118 10.54 -12.84 11.79
CA GLY A 118 11.44 -12.01 10.99
C GLY A 118 11.84 -10.72 11.70
N ALA A 119 12.28 -9.72 10.93
CA ALA A 119 12.70 -8.43 11.46
C ALA A 119 12.25 -7.26 10.59
N HIS A 120 11.79 -6.20 11.24
CA HIS A 120 11.68 -4.88 10.62
C HIS A 120 12.99 -4.13 10.82
N VAL A 121 13.49 -3.53 9.77
CA VAL A 121 14.77 -2.79 9.74
C VAL A 121 14.49 -1.35 9.37
N TYR A 122 15.07 -0.40 10.12
CA TYR A 122 14.82 1.03 9.94
C TYR A 122 16.11 1.84 9.90
N TRP A 123 16.26 2.69 8.90
CA TRP A 123 17.18 3.81 8.90
C TRP A 123 16.38 5.07 9.25
N ILE A 124 16.38 5.43 10.53
CA ILE A 124 15.59 6.55 11.05
C ILE A 124 16.33 7.85 10.78
N LEU A 125 15.67 8.79 10.11
CA LEU A 125 16.22 10.09 9.74
C LEU A 125 16.18 11.06 10.92
N GLU A 126 17.10 12.03 10.91
CA GLU A 126 17.07 13.15 11.85
C GLU A 126 15.80 13.98 11.64
N GLU A 127 15.47 14.30 10.39
CA GLU A 127 14.30 15.09 10.01
C GLU A 127 13.37 14.32 9.07
N PRO A 128 12.04 14.57 9.13
CA PRO A 128 11.10 13.98 8.20
C PRO A 128 11.38 14.44 6.76
N MET A 129 11.15 13.57 5.82
CA MET A 129 11.25 13.81 4.38
C MET A 129 9.85 13.80 3.76
N LEU A 130 9.53 14.73 2.88
CA LEU A 130 8.27 14.72 2.14
C LEU A 130 8.17 13.44 1.31
N ARG A 131 6.96 12.90 1.16
CA ARG A 131 6.73 11.66 0.38
C ARG A 131 7.30 11.74 -1.03
N THR A 132 7.15 12.87 -1.70
CA THR A 132 7.64 13.07 -3.08
C THR A 132 9.16 13.02 -3.17
N GLU A 133 9.86 13.49 -2.15
CA GLU A 133 11.31 13.41 -2.03
C GLU A 133 11.76 12.02 -1.54
N TRP A 134 11.07 11.44 -0.57
CA TRP A 134 11.38 10.13 0.00
C TRP A 134 11.25 8.99 -1.02
N LYS A 135 10.22 9.03 -1.87
CA LYS A 135 9.86 7.94 -2.77
C LYS A 135 10.96 7.53 -3.73
N PRO A 136 11.67 8.43 -4.46
CA PRO A 136 12.78 8.06 -5.33
C PRO A 136 13.91 7.33 -4.60
N HIS A 137 14.29 7.82 -3.41
CA HIS A 137 15.33 7.19 -2.59
C HIS A 137 14.89 5.82 -2.04
N ALA A 138 13.62 5.65 -1.72
CA ALA A 138 13.06 4.37 -1.28
C ALA A 138 13.02 3.32 -2.42
N GLU A 139 12.76 3.75 -3.66
CA GLU A 139 12.89 2.88 -4.83
C GLU A 139 14.35 2.50 -5.09
N GLN A 140 15.30 3.42 -4.85
CA GLN A 140 16.72 3.11 -4.93
C GLN A 140 17.15 2.09 -3.86
N LEU A 141 16.66 2.19 -2.62
CA LEU A 141 16.89 1.16 -1.61
C LEU A 141 16.41 -0.21 -2.07
N LYS A 142 15.21 -0.26 -2.65
CA LYS A 142 14.63 -1.49 -3.21
C LYS A 142 15.49 -2.04 -4.37
N ALA A 143 15.99 -1.19 -5.25
CA ALA A 143 16.87 -1.58 -6.36
C ALA A 143 18.20 -2.14 -5.85
N LEU A 144 18.82 -1.51 -4.83
CA LEU A 144 20.05 -2.01 -4.19
C LEU A 144 19.84 -3.39 -3.56
N CYS A 145 18.69 -3.65 -2.92
CA CYS A 145 18.38 -4.99 -2.41
C CYS A 145 18.39 -6.03 -3.55
N THR A 146 17.79 -5.71 -4.70
CA THR A 146 17.80 -6.60 -5.88
C THR A 146 19.20 -6.80 -6.44
N GLU A 147 19.97 -5.73 -6.62
CA GLU A 147 21.33 -5.76 -7.17
C GLU A 147 22.26 -6.62 -6.32
N HIS A 148 22.18 -6.47 -5.00
CA HIS A 148 22.98 -7.23 -4.04
C HIS A 148 22.39 -8.58 -3.65
N LYS A 149 21.31 -9.03 -4.31
CA LYS A 149 20.62 -10.30 -4.02
C LYS A 149 20.28 -10.45 -2.53
N PHE A 150 19.86 -9.35 -1.93
CA PHE A 150 19.41 -9.30 -0.55
C PHE A 150 17.89 -9.47 -0.52
N ASP A 151 17.45 -10.66 -0.17
CA ASP A 151 16.02 -11.02 -0.20
C ASP A 151 15.24 -10.32 0.92
N ILE A 152 14.18 -9.63 0.53
CA ILE A 152 13.28 -8.87 1.39
C ILE A 152 11.83 -9.03 0.91
N ASP A 153 10.84 -8.57 1.68
CA ASP A 153 9.52 -8.30 1.11
C ASP A 153 9.58 -7.04 0.22
N TYR A 154 9.70 -7.24 -1.09
CA TYR A 154 9.85 -6.16 -2.08
C TYR A 154 8.61 -5.24 -2.20
N ALA A 155 7.49 -5.57 -1.56
CA ALA A 155 6.34 -4.68 -1.49
C ALA A 155 6.49 -3.60 -0.40
N VAL A 156 7.51 -3.73 0.49
CA VAL A 156 7.66 -2.89 1.68
C VAL A 156 8.43 -1.59 1.44
N PRO A 157 9.66 -1.60 0.88
CA PRO A 157 10.61 -0.47 1.00
C PRO A 157 10.07 0.86 0.47
N ALA A 158 9.35 0.83 -0.63
CA ALA A 158 8.90 2.03 -1.34
C ALA A 158 7.39 2.29 -1.25
N ASP A 159 6.70 1.64 -0.31
CA ASP A 159 5.28 1.85 -0.03
C ASP A 159 5.11 2.91 1.07
N ALA A 160 4.75 4.15 0.68
CA ALA A 160 4.52 5.24 1.63
C ALA A 160 3.28 5.01 2.54
N ALA A 161 2.37 4.10 2.16
CA ALA A 161 1.23 3.71 2.99
C ALA A 161 1.49 2.44 3.81
N ARG A 162 2.75 1.98 3.89
CA ARG A 162 3.11 0.77 4.61
C ARG A 162 2.75 0.82 6.08
N VAL A 163 2.29 -0.31 6.60
CA VAL A 163 2.16 -0.54 8.04
C VAL A 163 3.19 -1.55 8.49
N LEU A 164 3.79 -1.31 9.66
CA LEU A 164 4.72 -2.22 10.32
C LEU A 164 4.28 -2.45 11.76
N ARG A 165 4.70 -3.56 12.39
CA ARG A 165 4.25 -3.94 13.73
C ARG A 165 4.66 -2.93 14.78
N VAL A 166 3.77 -2.71 15.74
CA VAL A 166 4.01 -1.85 16.88
C VAL A 166 4.97 -2.54 17.85
N LEU A 167 5.97 -1.80 18.33
CA LEU A 167 6.87 -2.24 19.41
C LEU A 167 6.06 -2.57 20.68
N GLU A 168 6.53 -3.54 21.47
CA GLU A 168 5.90 -4.01 22.73
C GLU A 168 4.53 -4.67 22.55
N THR A 169 4.12 -4.96 21.31
CA THR A 169 2.96 -5.80 20.99
C THR A 169 3.37 -7.25 20.71
N ASN A 170 2.41 -8.10 20.42
CA ASN A 170 2.66 -9.49 20.08
C ASN A 170 2.26 -9.79 18.63
N HIS A 171 3.07 -10.61 17.98
CA HIS A 171 2.70 -11.26 16.74
C HIS A 171 1.76 -12.43 17.05
N LEU A 172 0.49 -12.28 16.69
CA LEU A 172 -0.60 -13.18 17.01
C LEU A 172 -1.01 -14.09 15.83
N LYS A 173 -0.09 -14.44 14.92
CA LYS A 173 -0.38 -15.39 13.84
C LYS A 173 -0.75 -16.76 14.40
N ASP A 174 -0.09 -17.16 15.48
CA ASP A 174 -0.49 -18.24 16.36
C ASP A 174 -0.86 -17.63 17.72
N PRO A 175 -2.17 -17.54 18.04
CA PRO A 175 -2.62 -16.93 19.29
C PRO A 175 -2.20 -17.72 20.54
N PHE A 176 -1.88 -19.02 20.42
CA PHE A 176 -1.44 -19.86 21.52
C PHE A 176 0.06 -19.70 21.79
N ASN A 177 0.83 -19.22 20.81
CA ASN A 177 2.26 -18.97 20.89
C ASN A 177 2.60 -17.55 20.42
N PRO A 178 2.18 -16.51 21.14
CA PRO A 178 2.44 -15.13 20.76
C PRO A 178 3.94 -14.84 20.79
N ILE A 179 4.46 -14.16 19.78
CA ILE A 179 5.87 -13.77 19.71
C ILE A 179 5.97 -12.26 19.95
N PRO A 180 6.70 -11.80 20.99
CA PRO A 180 6.80 -10.38 21.27
C PRO A 180 7.56 -9.62 20.16
N VAL A 181 7.13 -8.39 19.90
CA VAL A 181 7.81 -7.43 19.03
C VAL A 181 8.76 -6.61 19.89
N VAL A 182 10.06 -6.84 19.74
CA VAL A 182 11.10 -6.27 20.61
C VAL A 182 12.22 -5.60 19.81
N VAL A 183 12.90 -4.63 20.42
CA VAL A 183 14.11 -4.02 19.85
C VAL A 183 15.28 -4.99 19.99
N LEU A 184 15.90 -5.36 18.87
CA LEU A 184 17.14 -6.13 18.83
C LEU A 184 18.37 -5.22 18.78
N HIS A 185 18.26 -4.10 18.08
CA HIS A 185 19.32 -3.11 17.97
C HIS A 185 18.72 -1.72 17.77
N LEU A 186 19.20 -0.77 18.56
CA LEU A 186 18.86 0.65 18.40
C LEU A 186 20.09 1.37 17.81
N ALA A 187 19.89 1.99 16.65
CA ALA A 187 20.92 2.78 15.97
C ALA A 187 20.72 4.29 16.16
N PRO A 188 21.77 5.11 16.04
CA PRO A 188 21.63 6.56 15.96
C PRO A 188 20.77 6.99 14.77
N LEU A 189 20.18 8.17 14.86
CA LEU A 189 19.51 8.83 13.73
C LEU A 189 20.51 9.08 12.60
N VAL A 190 20.04 9.01 11.37
CA VAL A 190 20.89 9.21 10.18
C VAL A 190 20.61 10.58 9.59
N PRO A 191 21.63 11.41 9.35
CA PRO A 191 21.48 12.68 8.65
C PRO A 191 20.83 12.48 7.27
N ASN A 192 19.85 13.33 6.94
CA ASN A 192 19.10 13.23 5.70
C ASN A 192 19.99 13.30 4.45
N ASN A 193 20.97 14.20 4.45
CA ASN A 193 21.92 14.36 3.34
C ASN A 193 22.72 13.08 3.09
N LYS A 194 23.18 12.40 4.17
CA LYS A 194 23.89 11.13 4.05
C LYS A 194 23.02 10.04 3.44
N MET A 195 21.76 9.93 3.86
CA MET A 195 20.86 8.93 3.27
C MET A 195 20.53 9.25 1.81
N LYS A 196 20.35 10.52 1.46
CA LYS A 196 20.15 10.95 0.07
C LYS A 196 21.33 10.58 -0.83
N GLU A 197 22.55 10.80 -0.35
CA GLU A 197 23.77 10.43 -1.07
C GLU A 197 23.87 8.90 -1.28
N LEU A 198 23.65 8.11 -0.22
CA LEU A 198 23.75 6.66 -0.29
C LEU A 198 22.61 5.98 -1.09
N LEU A 199 21.47 6.63 -1.18
CA LEU A 199 20.29 6.18 -1.90
C LEU A 199 19.96 7.11 -3.08
N GLU A 200 20.99 7.71 -3.72
CA GLU A 200 20.78 8.57 -4.88
C GLU A 200 20.09 7.78 -6.01
N PRO A 201 18.89 8.22 -6.45
CA PRO A 201 18.11 7.48 -7.43
C PRO A 201 18.76 7.55 -8.82
N THR A 202 18.80 6.42 -9.51
CA THR A 202 19.25 6.36 -10.91
C THR A 202 18.29 7.09 -11.84
N GLN A 203 18.76 7.46 -13.05
CA GLN A 203 17.91 8.10 -14.08
C GLN A 203 16.74 7.20 -14.49
N ASP A 204 16.92 5.88 -14.48
CA ASP A 204 15.85 4.92 -14.77
C ASP A 204 14.74 4.97 -13.74
N ILE A 205 15.08 5.04 -12.44
CA ILE A 205 14.11 5.20 -11.35
C ILE A 205 13.36 6.53 -11.49
N LEU A 206 14.06 7.63 -11.72
CA LEU A 206 13.42 8.94 -11.92
C LEU A 206 12.47 8.93 -13.12
N SER A 207 12.89 8.38 -14.24
CA SER A 207 12.07 8.25 -15.45
C SER A 207 10.85 7.35 -15.25
N MET A 208 10.97 6.28 -14.45
CA MET A 208 9.86 5.39 -14.10
C MET A 208 8.83 6.12 -13.22
N LEU A 209 9.28 6.90 -12.25
CA LEU A 209 8.42 7.67 -11.35
C LEU A 209 7.72 8.81 -12.07
N ASP A 210 8.40 9.57 -12.91
CA ASP A 210 7.80 10.61 -13.76
C ASP A 210 6.65 10.05 -14.61
N LYS A 211 6.86 8.90 -15.25
CA LYS A 211 5.80 8.21 -16.00
C LYS A 211 4.64 7.76 -15.13
N SER A 212 4.90 7.35 -13.89
CA SER A 212 3.87 6.91 -12.94
C SER A 212 3.10 8.08 -12.32
N GLU A 213 3.77 9.21 -12.07
CA GLU A 213 3.15 10.44 -11.57
C GLU A 213 2.40 11.17 -12.67
N PHE A 214 2.91 11.20 -13.91
CA PHE A 214 2.18 11.73 -15.07
C PHE A 214 0.86 10.97 -15.33
N LYS A 215 0.83 9.68 -15.08
CA LYS A 215 -0.44 8.90 -15.10
C LYS A 215 -1.36 9.20 -13.91
N ARG A 216 -0.84 9.77 -12.79
CA ARG A 216 -1.61 10.06 -11.56
C ARG A 216 -1.91 11.53 -11.34
N GLN A 217 -1.10 12.43 -11.88
CA GLN A 217 -1.42 13.85 -12.03
C GLN A 217 -2.20 14.03 -13.34
N LEU A 218 -3.45 13.66 -13.30
CA LEU A 218 -4.41 14.31 -14.17
C LEU A 218 -4.27 15.79 -13.83
N ASP A 219 -3.89 16.60 -14.83
CA ASP A 219 -3.78 18.05 -14.65
C ASP A 219 -5.10 18.60 -14.08
N PRO A 220 -5.11 19.76 -13.40
CA PRO A 220 -6.32 20.32 -12.80
C PRO A 220 -7.47 20.48 -13.81
N ILE A 221 -7.17 20.63 -15.10
CA ILE A 221 -8.16 20.74 -16.17
C ILE A 221 -8.74 19.36 -16.47
N THR A 222 -7.90 18.32 -16.52
CA THR A 222 -8.33 16.93 -16.68
C THR A 222 -9.07 16.44 -15.42
N LEU A 223 -8.65 16.84 -14.21
CA LEU A 223 -9.37 16.58 -12.94
C LEU A 223 -10.71 17.36 -12.92
N ALA A 224 -10.74 18.61 -13.37
CA ALA A 224 -11.97 19.37 -13.50
C ALA A 224 -12.89 18.81 -14.61
N LEU A 225 -12.32 18.34 -15.72
CA LEU A 225 -13.05 17.63 -16.76
C LEU A 225 -13.54 16.25 -16.30
N MET A 226 -12.80 15.53 -15.44
CA MET A 226 -13.22 14.25 -14.86
C MET A 226 -14.11 14.43 -13.62
N GLY A 227 -13.94 15.48 -12.83
CA GLY A 227 -14.74 15.76 -11.64
C GLY A 227 -16.00 16.59 -11.89
N ALA A 228 -16.09 17.27 -13.05
CA ALA A 228 -17.26 18.07 -13.41
C ALA A 228 -18.18 17.41 -14.45
N SER A 229 -17.75 16.32 -15.09
CA SER A 229 -18.64 15.53 -15.95
C SER A 229 -18.91 14.19 -15.27
N GLU A 230 -20.08 14.03 -14.73
CA GLU A 230 -20.67 12.73 -14.51
C GLU A 230 -20.57 11.97 -15.84
N SER A 231 -19.53 11.15 -15.98
CA SER A 231 -19.31 10.38 -17.20
C SER A 231 -20.49 9.44 -17.41
N LYS A 232 -21.18 9.58 -18.53
CA LYS A 232 -22.27 8.68 -18.89
C LYS A 232 -21.70 7.44 -19.58
N PHE A 233 -22.04 6.27 -19.09
CA PHE A 233 -21.66 5.00 -19.72
C PHE A 233 -22.08 4.95 -21.20
N LYS A 234 -23.24 5.51 -21.52
CA LYS A 234 -23.71 5.65 -22.91
C LYS A 234 -22.66 6.32 -23.82
N THR A 235 -21.97 7.36 -23.33
CA THR A 235 -20.94 8.05 -24.12
C THR A 235 -19.69 7.19 -24.28
N ILE A 236 -19.27 6.48 -23.22
CA ILE A 236 -18.15 5.53 -23.25
C ILE A 236 -18.44 4.42 -24.25
N LEU A 237 -19.64 3.82 -24.16
CA LEU A 237 -20.06 2.72 -25.02
C LEU A 237 -20.10 3.13 -26.50
N LEU A 238 -20.72 4.27 -26.84
CA LEU A 238 -20.80 4.76 -28.20
C LEU A 238 -19.42 4.97 -28.84
N LYS A 239 -18.49 5.61 -28.12
CA LYS A 239 -17.10 5.79 -28.59
C LYS A 239 -16.39 4.44 -28.75
N SER A 240 -16.61 3.50 -27.82
CA SER A 240 -15.98 2.18 -27.86
C SER A 240 -16.43 1.36 -29.08
N VAL A 241 -17.72 1.35 -29.37
CA VAL A 241 -18.29 0.65 -30.55
C VAL A 241 -17.85 1.31 -31.86
N GLN A 242 -17.58 2.62 -31.84
CA GLN A 242 -17.07 3.37 -33.02
C GLN A 242 -15.56 3.19 -33.23
N GLY A 243 -14.86 2.46 -32.30
CA GLY A 243 -13.40 2.27 -32.39
C GLY A 243 -12.57 3.41 -31.81
N GLU A 244 -13.21 4.44 -31.23
CA GLU A 244 -12.56 5.63 -30.65
C GLU A 244 -12.43 5.56 -29.11
N GLY A 245 -12.87 4.44 -28.50
CA GLY A 245 -12.89 4.25 -27.04
C GLY A 245 -12.21 2.99 -26.59
N CYS A 246 -12.76 2.34 -25.54
CA CYS A 246 -12.20 1.13 -24.96
C CYS A 246 -12.62 -0.12 -25.75
N ALA A 247 -11.64 -0.79 -26.37
CA ALA A 247 -11.89 -1.99 -27.16
C ALA A 247 -12.53 -3.12 -26.32
N GLN A 248 -12.22 -3.22 -25.02
CA GLN A 248 -12.82 -4.23 -24.14
C GLN A 248 -14.31 -3.94 -23.85
N ILE A 249 -14.70 -2.69 -23.67
CA ILE A 249 -16.12 -2.31 -23.52
C ILE A 249 -16.90 -2.62 -24.81
N ALA A 250 -16.33 -2.34 -25.99
CA ALA A 250 -16.91 -2.76 -27.26
C ALA A 250 -17.07 -4.27 -27.33
N HIS A 251 -15.99 -5.02 -27.03
CA HIS A 251 -16.00 -6.48 -27.01
C HIS A 251 -17.06 -7.07 -26.09
N ILE A 252 -17.15 -6.59 -24.85
CA ILE A 252 -18.18 -7.04 -23.90
C ILE A 252 -19.59 -6.76 -24.41
N TYR A 253 -19.82 -5.59 -25.00
CA TYR A 253 -21.13 -5.20 -25.52
C TYR A 253 -21.56 -6.03 -26.72
N ASP A 254 -20.63 -6.28 -27.65
CA ASP A 254 -20.90 -7.00 -28.91
C ASP A 254 -21.03 -8.53 -28.66
N ASN A 255 -20.38 -9.06 -27.62
CA ASN A 255 -20.31 -10.50 -27.31
C ASN A 255 -20.93 -10.84 -25.94
N GLN A 256 -21.99 -10.13 -25.54
CA GLN A 256 -22.62 -10.32 -24.23
C GLN A 256 -23.06 -11.77 -23.94
N ASP A 257 -23.40 -12.54 -24.97
CA ASP A 257 -23.86 -13.93 -24.89
C ASP A 257 -22.72 -14.95 -24.69
N THR A 258 -21.49 -14.55 -24.96
CA THR A 258 -20.31 -15.43 -24.95
C THR A 258 -19.18 -14.95 -24.05
N VAL A 259 -19.24 -13.70 -23.56
CA VAL A 259 -18.22 -13.15 -22.67
C VAL A 259 -18.17 -13.89 -21.34
N ASP A 260 -16.97 -14.17 -20.84
CA ASP A 260 -16.76 -14.82 -19.56
C ASP A 260 -17.11 -13.91 -18.35
N GLU A 261 -17.44 -14.54 -17.22
CA GLU A 261 -17.89 -13.81 -16.01
C GLU A 261 -16.85 -12.78 -15.52
N PRO A 262 -15.53 -13.02 -15.48
CA PRO A 262 -14.57 -12.04 -15.02
C PRO A 262 -14.55 -10.77 -15.88
N LEU A 263 -14.63 -10.92 -17.20
CA LEU A 263 -14.62 -9.77 -18.11
C LEU A 263 -15.97 -9.03 -18.07
N TRP A 264 -17.08 -9.75 -17.99
CA TRP A 264 -18.39 -9.16 -17.76
C TRP A 264 -18.44 -8.33 -16.46
N ARG A 265 -17.91 -8.87 -15.32
CA ARG A 265 -17.81 -8.14 -14.05
C ARG A 265 -16.98 -6.87 -14.18
N ALA A 266 -15.88 -6.90 -14.92
CA ALA A 266 -15.08 -5.70 -15.19
C ALA A 266 -15.91 -4.63 -15.93
N GLY A 267 -16.72 -5.04 -16.89
CA GLY A 267 -17.68 -4.15 -17.59
C GLY A 267 -18.75 -3.56 -16.65
N LEU A 268 -19.28 -4.38 -15.74
CA LEU A 268 -20.24 -3.95 -14.72
C LEU A 268 -19.63 -2.91 -13.77
N SER A 269 -18.39 -3.11 -13.33
CA SER A 269 -17.67 -2.16 -12.46
C SER A 269 -17.56 -0.78 -13.12
N ILE A 270 -17.20 -0.71 -14.40
CA ILE A 270 -17.10 0.56 -15.13
C ILE A 270 -18.50 1.20 -15.29
N ALA A 271 -19.52 0.41 -15.66
CA ALA A 271 -20.88 0.89 -15.83
C ALA A 271 -21.48 1.43 -14.51
N HIS A 272 -21.15 0.78 -13.38
CA HIS A 272 -21.62 1.18 -12.04
C HIS A 272 -21.05 2.53 -11.58
N GLN A 273 -19.83 2.89 -11.99
CA GLN A 273 -19.20 4.17 -11.66
C GLN A 273 -19.71 5.35 -12.49
N CYS A 274 -20.59 5.12 -13.47
CA CYS A 274 -21.13 6.16 -14.33
C CYS A 274 -22.43 6.77 -13.79
N SER A 275 -22.73 8.02 -14.17
CA SER A 275 -23.93 8.73 -13.70
C SER A 275 -25.25 8.13 -14.19
N ASP A 276 -25.24 7.37 -15.28
CA ASP A 276 -26.37 6.61 -15.83
C ASP A 276 -26.35 5.12 -15.45
N ARG A 277 -25.65 4.78 -14.34
CA ARG A 277 -25.38 3.41 -13.83
C ARG A 277 -26.60 2.49 -13.82
N ASP A 278 -27.77 2.99 -13.36
CA ASP A 278 -28.97 2.18 -13.21
C ASP A 278 -29.47 1.59 -14.54
N LYS A 279 -29.15 2.26 -15.67
CA LYS A 279 -29.41 1.76 -17.02
C LYS A 279 -28.20 1.05 -17.61
N ALA A 280 -27.01 1.54 -17.32
CA ALA A 280 -25.76 1.09 -17.91
C ALA A 280 -25.46 -0.38 -17.60
N ILE A 281 -25.62 -0.79 -16.33
CA ILE A 281 -25.39 -2.17 -15.90
C ILE A 281 -26.30 -3.18 -16.62
N HIS A 282 -27.53 -2.79 -16.93
CA HIS A 282 -28.46 -3.64 -17.68
C HIS A 282 -28.16 -3.64 -19.18
N VAL A 283 -27.75 -2.49 -19.75
CA VAL A 283 -27.41 -2.40 -21.17
C VAL A 283 -26.25 -3.30 -21.54
N ILE A 284 -25.21 -3.38 -20.69
CA ILE A 284 -24.02 -4.20 -20.97
C ILE A 284 -24.21 -5.69 -20.59
N SER A 285 -25.34 -6.03 -19.97
CA SER A 285 -25.55 -7.37 -19.40
C SER A 285 -26.74 -8.13 -19.96
N LYS A 286 -27.71 -7.48 -20.56
CA LYS A 286 -29.06 -8.05 -20.87
C LYS A 286 -29.06 -9.31 -21.74
N LYS A 287 -27.98 -9.56 -22.49
CA LYS A 287 -27.84 -10.75 -23.32
C LYS A 287 -26.92 -11.82 -22.68
N HIS A 288 -26.31 -11.51 -21.52
CA HIS A 288 -25.44 -12.46 -20.82
C HIS A 288 -26.24 -13.65 -20.29
N PRO A 289 -25.75 -14.90 -20.41
CA PRO A 289 -26.48 -16.10 -19.95
C PRO A 289 -26.93 -16.02 -18.48
N ASP A 290 -26.09 -15.44 -17.61
CA ASP A 290 -26.35 -15.29 -16.17
C ASP A 290 -27.06 -13.97 -15.82
N TYR A 291 -27.59 -13.25 -16.80
CA TYR A 291 -28.28 -12.01 -16.53
C TYR A 291 -29.60 -12.23 -15.79
N ASN A 292 -29.71 -11.58 -14.65
CA ASN A 292 -30.95 -11.37 -13.91
C ASN A 292 -30.87 -9.98 -13.28
N ALA A 293 -31.91 -9.17 -13.41
CA ALA A 293 -31.88 -7.77 -13.00
C ALA A 293 -31.39 -7.60 -11.55
N ASN A 294 -31.99 -8.33 -10.59
CA ASN A 294 -31.67 -8.23 -9.16
C ASN A 294 -30.24 -8.72 -8.82
N THR A 295 -29.82 -9.83 -9.44
CA THR A 295 -28.46 -10.36 -9.19
C THR A 295 -27.40 -9.54 -9.89
N THR A 296 -27.70 -8.94 -11.03
CA THR A 296 -26.79 -8.02 -11.75
C THR A 296 -26.55 -6.74 -10.97
N GLU A 297 -27.60 -6.14 -10.40
CA GLU A 297 -27.46 -4.98 -9.50
C GLU A 297 -26.62 -5.31 -8.27
N LYS A 298 -26.84 -6.49 -7.65
CA LYS A 298 -26.07 -6.95 -6.51
C LYS A 298 -24.59 -7.15 -6.90
N LYS A 299 -24.31 -7.84 -8.02
CA LYS A 299 -22.94 -8.01 -8.54
C LYS A 299 -22.26 -6.68 -8.86
N ALA A 300 -22.97 -5.70 -9.42
CA ALA A 300 -22.44 -4.37 -9.69
C ALA A 300 -22.11 -3.58 -8.42
N ASN A 301 -22.89 -3.75 -7.34
CA ASN A 301 -22.61 -3.13 -6.04
C ASN A 301 -21.45 -3.79 -5.26
N GLU A 302 -21.06 -5.01 -5.63
CA GLU A 302 -19.96 -5.77 -5.02
C GLU A 302 -18.62 -5.55 -5.76
N THR A 303 -18.60 -4.81 -6.86
CA THR A 303 -17.40 -4.48 -7.67
C THR A 303 -16.90 -3.09 -7.39
#